data_e9439476837e7d88c9edeec093ac72e3
#
_entry.id   e9439476837e7d88c9edeec093ac72e3
#
_cell.length_a   1.000
_cell.length_b   1.000
_cell.length_c   1.000
_cell.angle_alpha   90.00
_cell.angle_beta   90.00
_cell.angle_gamma   90.00
#
_symmetry.space_group_name_H-M   'P 1'
#
loop_
_entity.id
_entity.type
_entity.pdbx_description
1 polymer ?
#
loop_
_entity_poly.entity_id
_entity_poly.type
_entity_poly.pdbx_seq_one_letter_code
_entity_poly.pdbx_strand_id
1 'polypeptide(L)'
;MKLYVIFTPSHRKLYEDYFLKTIPNEFEIIPLEIPQECPTGEFYKEGWDKTCYRKVELYEKACEENQGELFAFSDVDIQFFGNIKETMIEELGDYDIACQNDTAQYYCSGFFICRGNESTLNMFSEMKKNYEGEDQTTLNRHIHMVKSKFLSNKFFTIGHLIYTAWKGQEFNIPYPILVHHSNWVEGIENKIKLMDIVRKKVDNKNNYQNHLIDIFSNFRPNPKYPTYPPYHDGLYLEDYFFDYFTKNNIQTDRYYIPVFWTTCYVDNCFNGLQELINTLDPNLKYFTVAQHDDAIRERLPKDTISFNAGGNGGGIPIPLVCSPIKDEIKPKLEKDIFCSFVGSITHPIRNMMYHSLVNNPKYVISARNWTSSVSENDFNNFINITSRSIFCLAPRGYGRSSFRLYEAIQLGSIPVFIYDHKWCPFEDEIDWNEFCVLINFNDIQNIDTILSSYTPDRIKQIQDNLYNYWVDNFTMESICQKITKRI
;
A
#
# COMPACT_ATOMS: atom_id res chain seq x y z
N MET A 1 -4.38 -15.28 17.63
CA MET A 1 -5.13 -14.31 18.48
C MET A 1 -6.51 -14.87 18.72
N LYS A 2 -7.01 -14.82 19.97
CA LYS A 2 -8.37 -15.25 20.29
C LYS A 2 -9.40 -14.24 19.81
N LEU A 3 -10.50 -14.74 19.28
CA LEU A 3 -11.67 -13.95 18.85
C LEU A 3 -12.90 -14.46 19.60
N TYR A 4 -13.40 -13.64 20.50
CA TYR A 4 -14.60 -13.96 21.28
C TYR A 4 -15.84 -13.58 20.48
N VAL A 5 -16.82 -14.48 20.48
CA VAL A 5 -18.05 -14.33 19.69
C VAL A 5 -19.23 -14.76 20.56
N ILE A 6 -20.31 -13.97 20.53
CA ILE A 6 -21.53 -14.28 21.28
C ILE A 6 -22.73 -14.29 20.35
N PHE A 7 -23.65 -15.23 20.54
CA PHE A 7 -24.89 -15.29 19.79
C PHE A 7 -26.00 -16.03 20.56
N THR A 8 -27.21 -15.81 20.15
CA THR A 8 -28.42 -16.51 20.64
C THR A 8 -28.92 -17.52 19.59
N PRO A 9 -29.80 -18.45 19.96
CA PRO A 9 -30.39 -19.40 18.99
C PRO A 9 -30.98 -18.75 17.73
N SER A 10 -31.59 -17.57 17.86
CA SER A 10 -32.14 -16.85 16.70
C SER A 10 -31.05 -16.35 15.74
N HIS A 11 -29.82 -16.10 16.23
CA HIS A 11 -28.69 -15.63 15.42
C HIS A 11 -27.75 -16.76 14.97
N ARG A 12 -28.05 -18.01 15.29
CA ARG A 12 -27.21 -19.18 14.93
C ARG A 12 -26.96 -19.26 13.41
N LYS A 13 -27.97 -18.94 12.59
CA LYS A 13 -27.82 -18.92 11.13
C LYS A 13 -26.79 -17.87 10.66
N LEU A 14 -26.75 -16.68 11.26
CA LEU A 14 -25.74 -15.68 10.96
C LEU A 14 -24.34 -16.19 11.34
N TYR A 15 -24.20 -16.83 12.52
CA TYR A 15 -22.95 -17.42 12.97
C TYR A 15 -22.45 -18.53 12.02
N GLU A 16 -23.30 -19.51 11.69
CA GLU A 16 -22.89 -20.70 10.93
C GLU A 16 -22.72 -20.43 9.42
N ASP A 17 -23.65 -19.64 8.82
CA ASP A 17 -23.72 -19.47 7.36
C ASP A 17 -22.97 -18.24 6.85
N TYR A 18 -22.72 -17.25 7.68
CA TYR A 18 -22.06 -15.99 7.27
C TYR A 18 -20.74 -15.78 8.01
N PHE A 19 -20.76 -15.76 9.33
CA PHE A 19 -19.57 -15.52 10.14
C PHE A 19 -18.51 -16.63 9.93
N LEU A 20 -18.84 -17.89 10.27
CA LEU A 20 -17.87 -19.01 10.17
C LEU A 20 -17.40 -19.30 8.75
N LYS A 21 -18.22 -19.04 7.73
CA LYS A 21 -17.83 -19.22 6.33
C LYS A 21 -16.90 -18.14 5.79
N THR A 22 -16.76 -17.04 6.48
CA THR A 22 -15.98 -15.89 6.00
C THR A 22 -14.81 -15.52 6.88
N ILE A 23 -14.83 -15.92 8.18
CA ILE A 23 -13.74 -15.62 9.11
C ILE A 23 -12.43 -16.29 8.66
N PRO A 24 -11.30 -15.57 8.59
CA PRO A 24 -10.02 -16.17 8.22
C PRO A 24 -9.47 -17.10 9.33
N ASN A 25 -8.71 -18.12 8.91
CA ASN A 25 -8.17 -19.17 9.80
C ASN A 25 -7.08 -18.68 10.78
N GLU A 26 -6.78 -17.40 10.81
CA GLU A 26 -5.75 -16.81 11.67
C GLU A 26 -6.22 -16.53 13.11
N PHE A 27 -7.49 -16.81 13.41
CA PHE A 27 -8.10 -16.64 14.73
C PHE A 27 -8.44 -17.96 15.40
N GLU A 28 -8.23 -18.02 16.73
CA GLU A 28 -8.84 -19.01 17.60
C GLU A 28 -10.21 -18.49 18.02
N ILE A 29 -11.27 -19.07 17.46
CA ILE A 29 -12.64 -18.62 17.74
C ILE A 29 -13.11 -19.19 19.08
N ILE A 30 -13.55 -18.32 19.99
CA ILE A 30 -14.11 -18.65 21.29
C ILE A 30 -15.62 -18.32 21.28
N PRO A 31 -16.48 -19.26 20.82
CA PRO A 31 -17.91 -18.99 20.70
C PRO A 31 -18.62 -19.17 22.04
N LEU A 32 -19.58 -18.31 22.32
CA LEU A 32 -20.49 -18.38 23.43
C LEU A 32 -21.94 -18.29 22.94
N GLU A 33 -22.65 -19.40 22.96
CA GLU A 33 -24.10 -19.37 22.75
C GLU A 33 -24.80 -19.13 24.08
N ILE A 34 -25.63 -18.12 24.14
CA ILE A 34 -26.41 -17.75 25.34
C ILE A 34 -27.91 -18.04 25.13
N PRO A 35 -28.70 -18.19 26.20
CA PRO A 35 -30.14 -18.34 26.11
C PRO A 35 -30.80 -17.20 25.35
N GLN A 36 -31.94 -17.50 24.69
CA GLN A 36 -32.76 -16.52 23.98
C GLN A 36 -33.55 -15.66 24.97
N GLU A 37 -32.92 -14.63 25.53
CA GLU A 37 -33.59 -13.69 26.45
C GLU A 37 -34.57 -12.77 25.74
N CYS A 38 -34.24 -12.32 24.51
CA CYS A 38 -35.09 -11.54 23.64
C CYS A 38 -35.78 -12.46 22.63
N PRO A 39 -37.09 -12.75 22.74
CA PRO A 39 -37.77 -13.73 21.90
C PRO A 39 -37.68 -13.44 20.40
N THR A 40 -37.65 -12.16 20.00
CA THR A 40 -37.58 -11.75 18.59
C THR A 40 -36.12 -11.60 18.10
N GLY A 41 -35.15 -11.47 19.00
CA GLY A 41 -33.76 -11.15 18.64
C GLY A 41 -33.58 -9.72 18.12
N GLU A 42 -34.54 -8.84 18.29
CA GLU A 42 -34.54 -7.47 17.74
C GLU A 42 -34.12 -6.43 18.79
N PHE A 43 -33.57 -5.29 18.34
CA PHE A 43 -33.16 -4.19 19.22
C PHE A 43 -34.37 -3.62 20.01
N TYR A 44 -34.08 -3.19 21.24
CA TYR A 44 -35.02 -2.51 22.13
C TYR A 44 -36.34 -3.26 22.37
N LYS A 45 -36.36 -4.59 22.09
CA LYS A 45 -37.46 -5.47 22.50
C LYS A 45 -37.20 -6.05 23.88
N GLU A 46 -38.26 -6.62 24.49
CA GLU A 46 -38.14 -7.23 25.81
C GLU A 46 -37.02 -8.29 25.86
N GLY A 47 -36.15 -8.19 26.84
CA GLY A 47 -35.00 -9.08 27.04
C GLY A 47 -33.74 -8.73 26.18
N TRP A 48 -33.82 -7.75 25.31
CA TRP A 48 -32.66 -7.32 24.52
C TRP A 48 -31.54 -6.74 25.41
N ASP A 49 -31.89 -5.94 26.40
CA ASP A 49 -30.98 -5.39 27.42
C ASP A 49 -30.20 -6.47 28.15
N LYS A 50 -30.81 -7.61 28.45
CA LYS A 50 -30.13 -8.76 29.08
C LYS A 50 -29.12 -9.40 28.14
N THR A 51 -29.44 -9.52 26.85
CA THR A 51 -28.51 -10.01 25.82
C THR A 51 -27.29 -9.10 25.75
N CYS A 52 -27.47 -7.78 25.70
CA CYS A 52 -26.38 -6.80 25.70
C CYS A 52 -25.55 -6.86 26.99
N TYR A 53 -26.16 -7.11 28.15
CA TYR A 53 -25.43 -7.31 29.38
C TYR A 53 -24.47 -8.51 29.30
N ARG A 54 -24.91 -9.63 28.71
CA ARG A 54 -24.07 -10.80 28.49
C ARG A 54 -22.84 -10.51 27.62
N LYS A 55 -22.97 -9.57 26.68
CA LYS A 55 -21.81 -9.10 25.89
C LYS A 55 -20.79 -8.40 26.79
N VAL A 56 -21.25 -7.51 27.68
CA VAL A 56 -20.36 -6.81 28.62
C VAL A 56 -19.66 -7.79 29.59
N GLU A 57 -20.38 -8.81 30.07
CA GLU A 57 -19.75 -9.89 30.86
C GLU A 57 -18.68 -10.63 30.07
N LEU A 58 -18.90 -10.87 28.78
CA LEU A 58 -17.91 -11.53 27.92
C LEU A 58 -16.69 -10.64 27.65
N TYR A 59 -16.85 -9.32 27.53
CA TYR A 59 -15.71 -8.40 27.36
C TYR A 59 -14.78 -8.44 28.57
N GLU A 60 -15.35 -8.36 29.78
CA GLU A 60 -14.57 -8.47 31.01
C GLU A 60 -13.83 -9.81 31.10
N LYS A 61 -14.54 -10.92 30.91
CA LYS A 61 -13.95 -12.27 30.89
C LYS A 61 -12.86 -12.41 29.84
N ALA A 62 -13.08 -11.94 28.61
CA ALA A 62 -12.08 -12.01 27.55
C ALA A 62 -10.82 -11.22 27.92
N CYS A 63 -10.99 -10.06 28.56
CA CYS A 63 -9.86 -9.27 29.03
C CYS A 63 -9.10 -9.98 30.18
N GLU A 64 -9.79 -10.59 31.15
CA GLU A 64 -9.18 -11.38 32.19
C GLU A 64 -8.35 -12.56 31.67
N GLU A 65 -8.89 -13.30 30.69
CA GLU A 65 -8.24 -14.47 30.07
C GLU A 65 -7.05 -14.14 29.17
N ASN A 66 -6.87 -12.88 28.78
CA ASN A 66 -5.83 -12.43 27.84
C ASN A 66 -4.94 -11.32 28.43
N GLN A 67 -4.68 -11.31 29.74
CA GLN A 67 -3.77 -10.34 30.35
C GLN A 67 -2.36 -10.43 29.75
N GLY A 68 -1.84 -9.30 29.25
CA GLY A 68 -0.57 -9.21 28.53
C GLY A 68 -0.64 -9.54 27.03
N GLU A 69 -1.79 -9.98 26.55
CA GLU A 69 -2.00 -10.42 25.17
C GLU A 69 -3.03 -9.54 24.43
N LEU A 70 -3.11 -9.73 23.10
CA LEU A 70 -4.17 -9.14 22.27
C LEU A 70 -5.30 -10.14 22.08
N PHE A 71 -6.53 -9.65 22.15
CA PHE A 71 -7.73 -10.39 21.79
C PHE A 71 -8.68 -9.52 20.95
N ALA A 72 -9.64 -10.16 20.32
CA ALA A 72 -10.69 -9.46 19.57
C ALA A 72 -12.07 -9.96 20.00
N PHE A 73 -13.07 -9.13 19.75
CA PHE A 73 -14.49 -9.45 19.88
C PHE A 73 -15.23 -9.20 18.59
N SER A 74 -16.24 -10.02 18.29
CA SER A 74 -17.11 -9.85 17.12
C SER A 74 -18.54 -10.28 17.40
N ASP A 75 -19.49 -9.47 16.95
CA ASP A 75 -20.89 -9.90 16.72
C ASP A 75 -20.92 -10.88 15.52
N VAL A 76 -22.05 -11.59 15.35
CA VAL A 76 -22.20 -12.61 14.32
C VAL A 76 -22.84 -12.12 13.01
N ASP A 77 -23.37 -10.93 13.00
CA ASP A 77 -23.88 -10.24 11.79
C ASP A 77 -22.76 -9.49 11.05
N ILE A 78 -21.59 -10.11 11.07
CA ILE A 78 -20.33 -9.62 10.48
C ILE A 78 -19.85 -10.64 9.44
N GLN A 79 -19.30 -10.14 8.34
CA GLN A 79 -18.63 -10.93 7.32
C GLN A 79 -17.25 -10.35 6.98
N PHE A 80 -16.33 -11.24 6.59
CA PHE A 80 -14.93 -10.95 6.37
C PHE A 80 -14.56 -11.12 4.88
N PHE A 81 -13.56 -10.33 4.43
CA PHE A 81 -13.12 -10.26 3.03
C PHE A 81 -11.59 -10.32 2.93
N GLY A 82 -10.98 -11.35 3.49
CA GLY A 82 -9.53 -11.57 3.46
C GLY A 82 -8.91 -11.68 4.85
N ASN A 83 -7.58 -11.69 4.90
CA ASN A 83 -6.82 -11.73 6.16
C ASN A 83 -6.83 -10.37 6.83
N ILE A 84 -7.19 -10.31 8.10
CA ILE A 84 -7.44 -9.05 8.80
C ILE A 84 -6.58 -8.86 10.05
N LYS A 85 -6.00 -9.94 10.59
CA LYS A 85 -5.32 -9.94 11.89
C LYS A 85 -4.16 -8.95 11.94
N GLU A 86 -3.29 -8.97 10.94
CA GLU A 86 -2.13 -8.09 10.87
C GLU A 86 -2.57 -6.62 10.78
N THR A 87 -3.54 -6.33 9.89
CA THR A 87 -4.09 -4.96 9.76
C THR A 87 -4.74 -4.48 11.06
N MET A 88 -5.45 -5.34 11.78
CA MET A 88 -6.02 -4.98 13.09
C MET A 88 -4.94 -4.63 14.11
N ILE A 89 -3.84 -5.40 14.15
CA ILE A 89 -2.71 -5.17 15.06
C ILE A 89 -2.00 -3.85 14.69
N GLU A 90 -1.73 -3.63 13.41
CA GLU A 90 -1.13 -2.38 12.91
C GLU A 90 -2.00 -1.16 13.23
N GLU A 91 -3.32 -1.28 12.99
CA GLU A 91 -4.25 -0.19 13.29
C GLU A 91 -4.42 0.05 14.79
N LEU A 92 -4.33 -0.97 15.63
CA LEU A 92 -4.31 -0.80 17.09
C LEU A 92 -3.08 0.01 17.53
N GLY A 93 -1.87 -0.36 17.06
CA GLY A 93 -0.62 0.29 17.43
C GLY A 93 -0.43 0.34 18.95
N ASP A 94 -0.17 1.54 19.49
CA ASP A 94 0.06 1.80 20.92
C ASP A 94 -1.24 2.08 21.71
N TYR A 95 -2.41 1.89 21.11
CA TYR A 95 -3.70 2.07 21.77
C TYR A 95 -4.08 0.81 22.55
N ASP A 96 -4.97 0.98 23.53
CA ASP A 96 -5.49 -0.12 24.34
C ASP A 96 -6.63 -0.86 23.63
N ILE A 97 -7.47 -0.12 22.88
CA ILE A 97 -8.60 -0.66 22.13
C ILE A 97 -8.81 0.09 20.83
N ALA A 98 -9.15 -0.64 19.76
CA ALA A 98 -9.61 -0.08 18.49
C ALA A 98 -10.92 -0.73 18.07
N CYS A 99 -11.97 0.08 17.91
CA CYS A 99 -13.32 -0.36 17.57
C CYS A 99 -13.73 0.11 16.17
N GLN A 100 -14.69 -0.59 15.54
CA GLN A 100 -15.37 -0.03 14.37
C GLN A 100 -16.03 1.32 14.71
N ASN A 101 -16.15 2.17 13.68
CA ASN A 101 -16.91 3.41 13.79
C ASN A 101 -18.40 3.12 13.48
N ASP A 102 -19.30 3.48 14.39
CA ASP A 102 -20.75 3.33 14.19
C ASP A 102 -21.35 4.57 13.51
N THR A 103 -20.97 5.74 14.02
CA THR A 103 -21.29 7.05 13.45
C THR A 103 -20.09 7.97 13.63
N ALA A 104 -20.08 9.16 13.06
CA ALA A 104 -19.00 10.10 13.29
C ALA A 104 -18.81 10.36 14.79
N GLN A 105 -17.80 9.75 15.42
CA GLN A 105 -17.40 9.86 16.83
C GLN A 105 -18.10 8.90 17.82
N TYR A 106 -18.75 7.82 17.36
CA TYR A 106 -19.36 6.83 18.22
C TYR A 106 -18.77 5.44 17.98
N TYR A 107 -18.21 4.80 19.01
CA TYR A 107 -17.59 3.49 18.93
C TYR A 107 -18.64 2.38 18.83
N CYS A 108 -18.50 1.50 17.85
CA CYS A 108 -19.30 0.30 17.75
C CYS A 108 -18.76 -0.80 18.67
N SER A 109 -19.61 -1.32 19.53
CA SER A 109 -19.28 -2.42 20.45
C SER A 109 -19.27 -3.80 19.79
N GLY A 110 -19.76 -3.90 18.56
CA GLY A 110 -19.93 -5.19 17.88
C GLY A 110 -18.66 -5.77 17.25
N PHE A 111 -17.59 -4.97 17.08
CA PHE A 111 -16.29 -5.47 16.61
C PHE A 111 -15.14 -4.57 17.07
N PHE A 112 -14.17 -5.18 17.75
CA PHE A 112 -12.98 -4.47 18.21
C PHE A 112 -11.78 -5.40 18.41
N ILE A 113 -10.58 -4.83 18.44
CA ILE A 113 -9.35 -5.43 18.97
C ILE A 113 -8.95 -4.71 20.24
N CYS A 114 -8.49 -5.46 21.23
CA CYS A 114 -8.19 -4.95 22.56
C CYS A 114 -6.90 -5.58 23.10
N ARG A 115 -6.16 -4.78 23.86
CA ARG A 115 -5.01 -5.20 24.65
C ARG A 115 -5.49 -5.55 26.06
N GLY A 116 -5.29 -6.80 26.50
CA GLY A 116 -5.60 -7.23 27.86
C GLY A 116 -4.58 -6.60 28.82
N ASN A 117 -4.99 -5.57 29.55
CA ASN A 117 -4.18 -4.93 30.57
C ASN A 117 -5.08 -4.43 31.71
N GLU A 118 -4.47 -3.90 32.77
CA GLU A 118 -5.18 -3.43 33.96
C GLU A 118 -6.19 -2.30 33.62
N SER A 119 -5.84 -1.40 32.73
CA SER A 119 -6.71 -0.27 32.33
C SER A 119 -7.96 -0.76 31.59
N THR A 120 -7.80 -1.67 30.63
CA THR A 120 -8.93 -2.24 29.88
C THR A 120 -9.80 -3.14 30.73
N LEU A 121 -9.19 -3.92 31.64
CA LEU A 121 -9.94 -4.73 32.59
C LEU A 121 -10.77 -3.86 33.54
N ASN A 122 -10.19 -2.79 34.07
CA ASN A 122 -10.92 -1.84 34.90
C ASN A 122 -12.07 -1.16 34.15
N MET A 123 -11.86 -0.78 32.89
CA MET A 123 -12.91 -0.22 32.04
C MET A 123 -14.08 -1.20 31.88
N PHE A 124 -13.83 -2.47 31.55
CA PHE A 124 -14.89 -3.46 31.36
C PHE A 124 -15.60 -3.80 32.66
N SER A 125 -14.88 -3.84 33.79
CA SER A 125 -15.47 -4.02 35.11
C SER A 125 -16.38 -2.86 35.53
N GLU A 126 -15.98 -1.60 35.27
CA GLU A 126 -16.83 -0.43 35.47
C GLU A 126 -18.03 -0.40 34.54
N MET A 127 -17.89 -0.82 33.27
CA MET A 127 -19.00 -0.99 32.32
C MET A 127 -20.05 -1.97 32.86
N LYS A 128 -19.62 -3.11 33.40
CA LYS A 128 -20.49 -4.14 33.98
C LYS A 128 -21.23 -3.63 35.23
N LYS A 129 -20.51 -2.93 36.09
CA LYS A 129 -21.06 -2.36 37.33
C LYS A 129 -22.05 -1.24 37.08
N ASN A 130 -21.82 -0.41 36.08
CA ASN A 130 -22.61 0.75 35.69
C ASN A 130 -23.31 0.56 34.36
N TYR A 131 -23.81 -0.66 34.12
CA TYR A 131 -24.49 -1.01 32.87
C TYR A 131 -25.79 -0.21 32.67
N GLU A 132 -26.01 0.30 31.46
CA GLU A 132 -27.09 1.25 31.16
C GLU A 132 -28.14 0.70 30.15
N GLY A 133 -28.31 -0.59 30.09
CA GLY A 133 -29.33 -1.24 29.26
C GLY A 133 -28.88 -1.52 27.82
N GLU A 134 -27.69 -0.99 27.41
CA GLU A 134 -27.12 -1.19 26.08
C GLU A 134 -25.59 -1.26 26.17
N ASP A 135 -24.97 -2.26 25.53
CA ASP A 135 -23.52 -2.46 25.53
C ASP A 135 -22.76 -1.33 24.83
N GLN A 136 -23.26 -0.81 23.71
CA GLN A 136 -22.61 0.24 22.93
C GLN A 136 -22.66 1.60 23.67
N THR A 137 -23.81 1.99 24.23
CA THR A 137 -23.93 3.19 25.04
C THR A 137 -23.02 3.11 26.26
N THR A 138 -23.01 1.95 26.92
CA THR A 138 -22.15 1.72 28.08
C THR A 138 -20.68 1.79 27.72
N LEU A 139 -20.23 1.20 26.58
CA LEU A 139 -18.86 1.32 26.07
C LEU A 139 -18.47 2.80 25.85
N ASN A 140 -19.29 3.54 25.14
CA ASN A 140 -18.99 4.92 24.80
C ASN A 140 -18.89 5.86 26.01
N ARG A 141 -19.57 5.55 27.10
CA ARG A 141 -19.43 6.31 28.36
C ARG A 141 -18.13 6.00 29.10
N HIS A 142 -17.60 4.78 28.97
CA HIS A 142 -16.42 4.35 29.71
C HIS A 142 -15.14 4.37 28.88
N ILE A 143 -15.23 4.51 27.56
CA ILE A 143 -14.08 4.42 26.63
C ILE A 143 -12.97 5.45 26.93
N HIS A 144 -13.29 6.57 27.57
CA HIS A 144 -12.35 7.59 28.00
C HIS A 144 -11.36 7.12 29.07
N MET A 145 -11.60 5.98 29.72
CA MET A 145 -10.71 5.38 30.72
C MET A 145 -9.46 4.74 30.12
N VAL A 146 -9.42 4.55 28.80
CA VAL A 146 -8.35 3.87 28.06
C VAL A 146 -7.94 4.67 26.82
N LYS A 147 -6.78 4.37 26.27
CA LYS A 147 -6.39 4.91 24.96
C LYS A 147 -7.18 4.19 23.87
N SER A 148 -8.11 4.87 23.25
CA SER A 148 -9.00 4.30 22.24
C SER A 148 -8.88 5.00 20.89
N LYS A 149 -9.19 4.29 19.82
CA LYS A 149 -9.28 4.83 18.46
C LYS A 149 -10.32 4.09 17.63
N PHE A 150 -10.68 4.66 16.48
CA PHE A 150 -11.47 3.99 15.47
C PHE A 150 -10.58 3.15 14.55
N LEU A 151 -11.07 1.97 14.17
CA LEU A 151 -10.58 1.25 13.01
C LEU A 151 -10.93 2.02 11.73
N SER A 152 -10.11 1.87 10.71
CA SER A 152 -10.32 2.53 9.41
C SER A 152 -11.60 2.03 8.72
N ASN A 153 -11.99 2.72 7.64
CA ASN A 153 -13.16 2.36 6.83
C ASN A 153 -13.07 0.99 6.14
N LYS A 154 -11.91 0.33 6.19
CA LYS A 154 -11.78 -1.09 5.80
C LYS A 154 -12.63 -2.02 6.67
N PHE A 155 -12.94 -1.59 7.89
CA PHE A 155 -13.76 -2.26 8.89
C PHE A 155 -15.07 -1.49 9.05
N PHE A 156 -15.89 -1.41 8.01
CA PHE A 156 -17.05 -0.53 8.04
C PHE A 156 -18.30 -1.17 8.65
N THR A 157 -19.11 -0.33 9.27
CA THR A 157 -20.48 -0.62 9.67
C THR A 157 -21.44 0.04 8.70
N ILE A 158 -22.61 -0.55 8.48
CA ILE A 158 -23.61 0.09 7.62
C ILE A 158 -24.14 1.38 8.26
N GLY A 159 -24.27 1.43 9.58
CA GLY A 159 -24.69 2.62 10.31
C GLY A 159 -23.79 3.82 10.07
N HIS A 160 -22.45 3.62 10.10
CA HIS A 160 -21.50 4.67 9.78
C HIS A 160 -21.56 5.11 8.32
N LEU A 161 -21.82 4.17 7.42
CA LEU A 161 -21.81 4.44 5.98
C LEU A 161 -22.99 5.27 5.51
N ILE A 162 -24.19 5.02 6.06
CA ILE A 162 -25.44 5.68 5.60
C ILE A 162 -26.09 6.58 6.66
N TYR A 163 -25.56 6.64 7.88
CA TYR A 163 -26.02 7.46 9.02
C TYR A 163 -27.52 7.28 9.39
N THR A 164 -28.10 6.14 9.05
CA THR A 164 -29.48 5.78 9.37
C THR A 164 -29.66 4.26 9.36
N ALA A 165 -30.81 3.76 9.87
CA ALA A 165 -31.14 2.36 9.73
C ALA A 165 -31.32 1.98 8.25
N TRP A 166 -30.72 0.85 7.85
CA TRP A 166 -30.85 0.36 6.48
C TRP A 166 -32.24 -0.26 6.25
N LYS A 167 -32.93 0.23 5.23
CA LYS A 167 -34.27 -0.22 4.81
C LYS A 167 -34.32 -0.50 3.30
N GLY A 168 -33.17 -0.84 2.71
CA GLY A 168 -33.04 -1.09 1.27
C GLY A 168 -32.43 0.06 0.47
N GLN A 169 -31.90 1.10 1.13
CA GLN A 169 -31.23 2.22 0.46
C GLN A 169 -29.98 1.72 -0.27
N GLU A 170 -29.69 2.33 -1.43
CA GLU A 170 -28.45 2.14 -2.15
C GLU A 170 -27.28 2.77 -1.39
N PHE A 171 -26.12 2.13 -1.46
CA PHE A 171 -24.87 2.62 -0.86
C PHE A 171 -23.66 2.14 -1.66
N ASN A 172 -22.55 2.85 -1.52
CA ASN A 172 -21.26 2.46 -2.09
C ASN A 172 -20.41 1.76 -1.02
N ILE A 173 -19.80 0.64 -1.39
CA ILE A 173 -18.87 -0.07 -0.50
C ILE A 173 -17.55 0.70 -0.49
N PRO A 174 -16.96 1.00 0.68
CA PRO A 174 -15.61 1.52 0.77
C PRO A 174 -14.61 0.40 0.39
N TYR A 175 -13.67 0.70 -0.48
CA TYR A 175 -12.57 -0.22 -0.81
C TYR A 175 -11.25 0.36 -0.33
N PRO A 176 -10.32 -0.50 0.09
CA PRO A 176 -10.46 -1.94 0.29
C PRO A 176 -11.40 -2.27 1.45
N ILE A 177 -12.14 -3.37 1.32
CA ILE A 177 -13.00 -3.89 2.39
C ILE A 177 -12.33 -5.09 3.07
N LEU A 178 -12.30 -5.08 4.40
CA LEU A 178 -11.85 -6.21 5.22
C LEU A 178 -12.99 -6.78 6.07
N VAL A 179 -13.82 -5.93 6.62
CA VAL A 179 -14.95 -6.32 7.46
C VAL A 179 -16.18 -5.49 7.15
N HIS A 180 -17.31 -6.14 7.00
CA HIS A 180 -18.64 -5.52 6.96
C HIS A 180 -19.47 -5.97 8.14
N HIS A 181 -20.07 -5.02 8.84
CA HIS A 181 -21.00 -5.24 9.94
C HIS A 181 -22.38 -4.74 9.56
N SER A 182 -23.39 -5.64 9.60
CA SER A 182 -24.80 -5.34 9.31
C SER A 182 -25.50 -4.75 10.54
N ASN A 183 -24.86 -3.78 11.22
CA ASN A 183 -25.50 -3.04 12.31
C ASN A 183 -26.61 -2.11 11.77
N TRP A 184 -27.44 -1.55 12.63
CA TRP A 184 -28.57 -0.68 12.27
C TRP A 184 -29.52 -1.30 11.22
N VAL A 185 -29.72 -2.63 11.30
CA VAL A 185 -30.64 -3.38 10.47
C VAL A 185 -31.61 -4.16 11.36
N GLU A 186 -32.91 -3.91 11.20
CA GLU A 186 -33.95 -4.60 11.95
C GLU A 186 -34.26 -5.97 11.34
N GLY A 187 -34.25 -7.01 12.17
CA GLY A 187 -34.61 -8.38 11.80
C GLY A 187 -33.47 -9.14 11.09
N ILE A 188 -33.37 -10.42 11.42
CA ILE A 188 -32.28 -11.31 10.92
C ILE A 188 -32.33 -11.47 9.40
N GLU A 189 -33.53 -11.57 8.82
CA GLU A 189 -33.69 -11.72 7.36
C GLU A 189 -33.18 -10.49 6.60
N ASN A 190 -33.36 -9.29 7.14
CA ASN A 190 -32.84 -8.07 6.54
C ASN A 190 -31.31 -7.97 6.70
N LYS A 191 -30.73 -8.43 7.83
CA LYS A 191 -29.30 -8.56 8.02
C LYS A 191 -28.69 -9.49 6.97
N ILE A 192 -29.27 -10.67 6.78
CA ILE A 192 -28.87 -11.65 5.76
C ILE A 192 -28.93 -11.02 4.36
N LYS A 193 -30.07 -10.38 4.02
CA LYS A 193 -30.24 -9.70 2.74
C LYS A 193 -29.16 -8.65 2.47
N LEU A 194 -28.84 -7.85 3.48
CA LEU A 194 -27.77 -6.85 3.37
C LEU A 194 -26.40 -7.50 3.18
N MET A 195 -26.08 -8.54 3.95
CA MET A 195 -24.81 -9.28 3.83
C MET A 195 -24.66 -9.90 2.44
N ASP A 196 -25.75 -10.49 1.88
CA ASP A 196 -25.75 -11.02 0.51
C ASP A 196 -25.53 -9.92 -0.55
N ILE A 197 -26.15 -8.75 -0.37
CA ILE A 197 -25.94 -7.59 -1.26
C ILE A 197 -24.48 -7.14 -1.24
N VAL A 198 -23.89 -7.00 -0.05
CA VAL A 198 -22.48 -6.60 0.08
C VAL A 198 -21.57 -7.65 -0.57
N ARG A 199 -21.78 -8.94 -0.28
CA ARG A 199 -21.02 -10.04 -0.89
C ARG A 199 -21.10 -9.99 -2.41
N LYS A 200 -22.30 -9.89 -2.96
CA LYS A 200 -22.51 -9.80 -4.41
C LYS A 200 -21.81 -8.59 -5.04
N LYS A 201 -21.84 -7.43 -4.37
CA LYS A 201 -21.13 -6.23 -4.87
C LYS A 201 -19.61 -6.46 -4.92
N VAL A 202 -19.03 -7.08 -3.88
CA VAL A 202 -17.59 -7.43 -3.83
C VAL A 202 -17.25 -8.47 -4.89
N ASP A 203 -18.05 -9.52 -5.02
CA ASP A 203 -17.81 -10.59 -6.01
C ASP A 203 -17.93 -10.05 -7.45
N ASN A 204 -18.88 -9.18 -7.74
CA ASN A 204 -19.00 -8.54 -9.05
C ASN A 204 -17.78 -7.68 -9.38
N LYS A 205 -17.25 -6.95 -8.41
CA LYS A 205 -16.03 -6.16 -8.60
C LYS A 205 -14.82 -7.06 -8.89
N ASN A 206 -14.64 -8.13 -8.13
CA ASN A 206 -13.58 -9.09 -8.34
C ASN A 206 -13.70 -9.80 -9.70
N ASN A 207 -14.92 -10.18 -10.11
CA ASN A 207 -15.18 -10.79 -11.41
C ASN A 207 -14.83 -9.85 -12.55
N TYR A 208 -15.14 -8.56 -12.47
CA TYR A 208 -14.78 -7.59 -13.51
C TYR A 208 -13.26 -7.38 -13.53
N GLN A 209 -12.57 -7.32 -12.39
CA GLN A 209 -11.11 -7.25 -12.35
C GLN A 209 -10.46 -8.48 -13.01
N ASN A 210 -10.99 -9.70 -12.72
CA ASN A 210 -10.52 -10.92 -13.36
C ASN A 210 -10.77 -10.90 -14.86
N HIS A 211 -11.94 -10.41 -15.30
CA HIS A 211 -12.22 -10.21 -16.72
C HIS A 211 -11.19 -9.27 -17.39
N LEU A 212 -10.81 -8.16 -16.74
CA LEU A 212 -9.76 -7.28 -17.27
C LEU A 212 -8.41 -8.01 -17.37
N ILE A 213 -8.05 -8.81 -16.35
CA ILE A 213 -6.83 -9.63 -16.40
C ILE A 213 -6.86 -10.56 -17.61
N ASP A 214 -7.99 -11.19 -17.90
CA ASP A 214 -8.12 -12.12 -19.02
C ASP A 214 -8.02 -11.41 -20.38
N ILE A 215 -8.80 -10.35 -20.61
CA ILE A 215 -8.84 -9.67 -21.92
C ILE A 215 -7.54 -8.96 -22.28
N PHE A 216 -6.77 -8.49 -21.28
CA PHE A 216 -5.47 -7.87 -21.49
C PHE A 216 -4.31 -8.89 -21.51
N SER A 217 -4.56 -10.21 -21.49
CA SER A 217 -3.51 -11.24 -21.42
C SER A 217 -2.49 -11.15 -22.55
N ASN A 218 -2.92 -10.86 -23.76
CA ASN A 218 -2.05 -10.70 -24.93
C ASN A 218 -1.10 -9.48 -24.84
N PHE A 219 -1.40 -8.54 -23.93
CA PHE A 219 -0.58 -7.34 -23.69
C PHE A 219 0.31 -7.47 -22.45
N ARG A 220 0.57 -8.72 -22.03
CA ARG A 220 1.56 -9.11 -21.02
C ARG A 220 2.53 -10.15 -21.56
N PRO A 221 3.22 -9.86 -22.68
CA PRO A 221 4.17 -10.80 -23.26
C PRO A 221 5.43 -10.94 -22.40
N ASN A 222 6.15 -12.04 -22.58
CA ASN A 222 7.50 -12.15 -22.05
C ASN A 222 8.42 -11.15 -22.77
N PRO A 223 9.33 -10.46 -22.06
CA PRO A 223 10.19 -9.46 -22.67
C PRO A 223 11.16 -10.10 -23.67
N LYS A 224 11.33 -9.46 -24.83
CA LYS A 224 12.29 -9.85 -25.86
C LYS A 224 13.74 -9.77 -25.38
N TYR A 225 14.02 -8.86 -24.47
CA TYR A 225 15.32 -8.64 -23.86
C TYR A 225 15.29 -8.98 -22.37
N PRO A 226 15.26 -10.28 -22.00
CA PRO A 226 15.02 -10.71 -20.62
C PRO A 226 16.16 -10.34 -19.66
N THR A 227 17.30 -9.86 -20.18
CA THR A 227 18.45 -9.40 -19.37
C THR A 227 18.53 -7.86 -19.28
N TYR A 228 17.61 -7.13 -19.87
CA TYR A 228 17.53 -5.67 -19.78
C TYR A 228 16.34 -5.26 -18.88
N PRO A 229 16.50 -4.30 -17.97
CA PRO A 229 17.73 -3.57 -17.66
C PRO A 229 18.86 -4.50 -17.18
N PRO A 230 20.14 -4.20 -17.57
CA PRO A 230 21.28 -5.03 -17.16
C PRO A 230 21.30 -5.19 -15.63
N TYR A 231 21.73 -6.35 -15.15
CA TYR A 231 21.84 -6.75 -13.74
C TYR A 231 20.52 -6.98 -12.98
N HIS A 232 19.38 -6.83 -13.62
CA HIS A 232 18.07 -6.87 -12.99
C HIS A 232 17.20 -8.02 -13.48
N ASP A 233 17.79 -9.00 -14.14
CA ASP A 233 17.14 -10.19 -14.69
C ASP A 233 15.96 -9.87 -15.63
N GLY A 234 15.98 -8.66 -16.25
CA GLY A 234 14.96 -8.20 -17.19
C GLY A 234 13.59 -7.90 -16.58
N LEU A 235 13.46 -7.94 -15.26
CA LEU A 235 12.18 -7.71 -14.61
C LEU A 235 11.84 -6.22 -14.55
N TYR A 236 10.75 -5.82 -15.18
CA TYR A 236 10.20 -4.48 -15.10
C TYR A 236 9.24 -4.35 -13.91
N LEU A 237 9.04 -3.13 -13.44
CA LEU A 237 8.10 -2.85 -12.33
C LEU A 237 6.66 -3.25 -12.68
N GLU A 238 6.27 -3.18 -13.95
CA GLU A 238 4.94 -3.58 -14.44
C GLU A 238 4.66 -5.05 -14.18
N ASP A 239 5.63 -5.91 -14.48
CA ASP A 239 5.55 -7.36 -14.25
C ASP A 239 5.48 -7.66 -12.75
N TYR A 240 6.38 -7.03 -11.99
CA TYR A 240 6.40 -7.21 -10.55
C TYR A 240 5.11 -6.73 -9.88
N PHE A 241 4.58 -5.58 -10.30
CA PHE A 241 3.33 -5.04 -9.75
C PHE A 241 2.13 -5.92 -10.09
N PHE A 242 2.07 -6.47 -11.31
CA PHE A 242 1.02 -7.41 -11.70
C PHE A 242 1.01 -8.65 -10.80
N ASP A 243 2.17 -9.24 -10.58
CA ASP A 243 2.33 -10.38 -9.66
C ASP A 243 1.95 -10.01 -8.23
N TYR A 244 2.44 -8.87 -7.75
CA TYR A 244 2.11 -8.34 -6.42
C TYR A 244 0.61 -8.13 -6.25
N PHE A 245 -0.04 -7.47 -7.21
CA PHE A 245 -1.46 -7.17 -7.20
C PHE A 245 -2.32 -8.44 -7.17
N THR A 246 -2.00 -9.40 -8.02
CA THR A 246 -2.77 -10.65 -8.14
C THR A 246 -2.54 -11.61 -6.97
N LYS A 247 -1.30 -11.81 -6.53
CA LYS A 247 -0.96 -12.72 -5.41
C LYS A 247 -1.50 -12.23 -4.08
N ASN A 248 -1.50 -10.92 -3.84
CA ASN A 248 -1.99 -10.34 -2.60
C ASN A 248 -3.48 -10.00 -2.63
N ASN A 249 -4.19 -10.33 -3.73
CA ASN A 249 -5.61 -10.04 -3.90
C ASN A 249 -5.97 -8.58 -3.53
N ILE A 250 -5.20 -7.64 -4.06
CA ILE A 250 -5.32 -6.22 -3.72
C ILE A 250 -6.70 -5.69 -4.10
N GLN A 251 -7.41 -5.13 -3.13
CA GLN A 251 -8.70 -4.51 -3.32
C GLN A 251 -8.56 -2.98 -3.31
N THR A 252 -9.16 -2.33 -4.30
CA THR A 252 -9.10 -0.87 -4.47
C THR A 252 -10.45 -0.33 -4.97
N ASP A 253 -10.67 0.99 -4.93
CA ASP A 253 -11.86 1.61 -5.53
C ASP A 253 -11.78 1.71 -7.07
N ARG A 254 -10.58 1.47 -7.63
CA ARG A 254 -10.29 1.52 -9.06
C ARG A 254 -10.04 0.13 -9.62
N TYR A 255 -10.16 -0.02 -10.94
CA TYR A 255 -9.81 -1.25 -11.65
C TYR A 255 -8.42 -1.13 -12.25
N TYR A 256 -7.62 -2.17 -12.07
CA TYR A 256 -6.30 -2.26 -12.68
C TYR A 256 -6.39 -2.58 -14.16
N ILE A 257 -5.75 -1.78 -15.02
CA ILE A 257 -5.50 -2.09 -16.44
C ILE A 257 -4.13 -2.77 -16.51
N PRO A 258 -4.07 -4.11 -16.63
CA PRO A 258 -2.85 -4.90 -16.47
C PRO A 258 -2.10 -5.06 -17.79
N VAL A 259 -1.49 -4.00 -18.28
CA VAL A 259 -0.68 -3.97 -19.50
C VAL A 259 0.80 -3.85 -19.13
N PHE A 260 1.67 -4.63 -19.76
CA PHE A 260 3.12 -4.48 -19.70
C PHE A 260 3.58 -3.49 -20.77
N TRP A 261 3.37 -2.20 -20.46
CA TRP A 261 3.56 -1.09 -21.39
C TRP A 261 4.95 -1.05 -21.97
N THR A 262 5.98 -1.21 -21.13
CA THR A 262 7.37 -1.20 -21.55
C THR A 262 7.65 -2.32 -22.54
N THR A 263 7.27 -3.55 -22.23
CA THR A 263 7.45 -4.70 -23.11
C THR A 263 6.66 -4.54 -24.40
N CYS A 264 5.41 -4.10 -24.32
CA CYS A 264 4.59 -3.86 -25.51
C CYS A 264 5.20 -2.85 -26.47
N TYR A 265 5.77 -1.75 -25.96
CA TYR A 265 6.38 -0.72 -26.82
C TYR A 265 7.75 -1.15 -27.36
N VAL A 266 8.58 -1.79 -26.55
CA VAL A 266 9.90 -2.29 -26.97
C VAL A 266 9.76 -3.39 -28.02
N ASP A 267 8.78 -4.27 -27.88
CA ASP A 267 8.59 -5.43 -28.75
C ASP A 267 7.56 -5.17 -29.87
N ASN A 268 7.00 -3.96 -29.95
CA ASN A 268 5.97 -3.56 -30.92
C ASN A 268 4.72 -4.46 -30.89
N CYS A 269 4.28 -4.92 -29.70
CA CYS A 269 3.12 -5.78 -29.55
C CYS A 269 1.88 -5.05 -29.01
N PHE A 270 1.65 -3.82 -29.43
CA PHE A 270 0.51 -2.98 -29.02
C PHE A 270 -0.65 -2.92 -30.02
N ASN A 271 -0.62 -3.71 -31.11
CA ASN A 271 -1.70 -3.75 -32.09
C ASN A 271 -3.02 -4.20 -31.44
N GLY A 272 -4.09 -3.42 -31.60
CA GLY A 272 -5.40 -3.69 -31.00
C GLY A 272 -5.54 -3.23 -29.54
N LEU A 273 -4.48 -2.69 -28.93
CA LEU A 273 -4.52 -2.25 -27.52
C LEU A 273 -5.48 -1.07 -27.34
N GLN A 274 -5.43 -0.05 -28.20
CA GLN A 274 -6.33 1.09 -28.11
C GLN A 274 -7.78 0.69 -28.33
N GLU A 275 -8.05 -0.21 -29.29
CA GLU A 275 -9.38 -0.75 -29.56
C GLU A 275 -9.93 -1.47 -28.31
N LEU A 276 -9.09 -2.27 -27.65
CA LEU A 276 -9.47 -2.95 -26.42
C LEU A 276 -9.74 -1.94 -25.29
N ILE A 277 -8.87 -0.95 -25.10
CA ILE A 277 -9.08 0.10 -24.09
C ILE A 277 -10.39 0.85 -24.34
N ASN A 278 -10.76 1.09 -25.61
CA ASN A 278 -12.01 1.76 -25.96
C ASN A 278 -13.27 0.95 -25.61
N THR A 279 -13.15 -0.35 -25.30
CA THR A 279 -14.27 -1.20 -24.83
C THR A 279 -14.52 -1.09 -23.32
N LEU A 280 -13.62 -0.47 -22.58
CA LEU A 280 -13.77 -0.31 -21.14
C LEU A 280 -14.95 0.60 -20.80
N ASP A 281 -15.66 0.28 -19.71
CA ASP A 281 -16.78 1.11 -19.24
C ASP A 281 -16.28 2.51 -18.80
N PRO A 282 -16.67 3.58 -19.48
CA PRO A 282 -16.19 4.93 -19.19
C PRO A 282 -16.69 5.49 -17.84
N ASN A 283 -17.64 4.83 -17.19
CA ASN A 283 -18.18 5.23 -15.88
C ASN A 283 -17.38 4.62 -14.70
N LEU A 284 -16.49 3.69 -14.98
CA LEU A 284 -15.64 3.07 -13.98
C LEU A 284 -14.31 3.81 -13.85
N LYS A 285 -13.70 3.70 -12.67
CA LYS A 285 -12.40 4.30 -12.39
C LYS A 285 -11.30 3.27 -12.60
N TYR A 286 -10.22 3.69 -13.23
CA TYR A 286 -9.09 2.80 -13.53
C TYR A 286 -7.78 3.34 -13.00
N PHE A 287 -6.79 2.45 -12.94
CA PHE A 287 -5.39 2.81 -12.76
C PHE A 287 -4.49 1.84 -13.52
N THR A 288 -3.25 2.24 -13.75
CA THR A 288 -2.23 1.41 -14.40
C THR A 288 -0.84 1.86 -14.00
N VAL A 289 0.16 1.00 -14.22
CA VAL A 289 1.57 1.23 -13.87
C VAL A 289 2.41 1.10 -15.13
N ALA A 290 3.31 2.04 -15.39
CA ALA A 290 4.19 2.03 -16.55
C ALA A 290 5.62 2.44 -16.18
N GLN A 291 6.60 1.65 -16.62
CA GLN A 291 8.02 1.98 -16.44
C GLN A 291 8.62 2.71 -17.64
N HIS A 292 8.01 2.61 -18.82
CA HIS A 292 8.52 3.18 -20.07
C HIS A 292 8.76 4.69 -19.97
N ASP A 293 9.81 5.17 -20.63
CA ASP A 293 10.21 6.58 -20.62
C ASP A 293 9.09 7.53 -21.09
N ASP A 294 8.36 7.17 -22.15
CA ASP A 294 7.25 7.94 -22.69
C ASP A 294 5.92 7.71 -21.93
N ALA A 295 5.94 6.92 -20.86
CA ALA A 295 4.76 6.49 -20.15
C ALA A 295 3.75 5.79 -21.07
N ILE A 296 2.48 6.21 -21.07
CA ILE A 296 1.41 5.58 -21.82
C ILE A 296 1.03 6.46 -22.99
N ARG A 297 1.03 5.90 -24.20
CA ARG A 297 0.73 6.60 -25.46
C ARG A 297 -0.74 6.49 -25.86
N GLU A 298 -1.43 5.46 -25.35
CA GLU A 298 -2.84 5.22 -25.60
C GLU A 298 -3.72 6.18 -24.80
N ARG A 299 -4.93 6.42 -25.33
CA ARG A 299 -5.96 7.20 -24.62
C ARG A 299 -6.66 6.30 -23.62
N LEU A 300 -6.40 6.54 -22.36
CA LEU A 300 -7.06 5.84 -21.25
C LEU A 300 -8.46 6.42 -20.99
N PRO A 301 -9.37 5.65 -20.33
CA PRO A 301 -10.61 6.18 -19.80
C PRO A 301 -10.37 7.42 -18.92
N LYS A 302 -11.35 8.33 -18.91
CA LYS A 302 -11.28 9.55 -18.11
C LYS A 302 -11.01 9.20 -16.64
N ASP A 303 -10.26 10.05 -15.96
CA ASP A 303 -9.90 9.91 -14.53
C ASP A 303 -9.10 8.64 -14.18
N THR A 304 -8.49 7.98 -15.20
CA THR A 304 -7.52 6.91 -14.96
C THR A 304 -6.26 7.46 -14.30
N ILE A 305 -5.85 6.87 -13.19
CA ILE A 305 -4.56 7.17 -12.56
C ILE A 305 -3.48 6.36 -13.26
N SER A 306 -2.45 7.03 -13.79
CA SER A 306 -1.25 6.37 -14.31
C SER A 306 -0.05 6.65 -13.41
N PHE A 307 0.57 5.59 -12.93
CA PHE A 307 1.84 5.64 -12.20
C PHE A 307 2.98 5.43 -13.19
N ASN A 308 3.85 6.41 -13.35
CA ASN A 308 4.86 6.40 -14.41
C ASN A 308 6.27 6.59 -13.86
N ALA A 309 7.18 5.68 -14.20
CA ALA A 309 8.57 5.78 -13.79
C ALA A 309 9.41 6.68 -14.73
N GLY A 310 9.17 6.60 -16.04
CA GLY A 310 9.92 7.36 -17.05
C GLY A 310 9.57 8.83 -17.14
N GLY A 311 8.30 9.17 -17.04
CA GLY A 311 7.80 10.51 -16.79
C GLY A 311 7.57 11.43 -18.00
N ASN A 312 7.98 11.11 -19.23
CA ASN A 312 7.76 11.98 -20.39
C ASN A 312 6.27 12.23 -20.67
N GLY A 313 5.42 11.23 -20.49
CA GLY A 313 3.98 11.32 -20.67
C GLY A 313 3.22 11.89 -19.45
N GLY A 314 3.91 12.27 -18.37
CA GLY A 314 3.26 12.74 -17.14
C GLY A 314 2.75 11.59 -16.25
N GLY A 315 1.70 11.86 -15.45
CA GLY A 315 1.15 10.92 -14.46
C GLY A 315 1.77 11.08 -13.06
N ILE A 316 1.50 10.13 -12.17
CA ILE A 316 2.06 10.13 -10.82
C ILE A 316 3.48 9.55 -10.85
N PRO A 317 4.49 10.28 -10.36
CA PRO A 317 5.87 9.79 -10.34
C PRO A 317 6.05 8.56 -9.47
N ILE A 318 6.65 7.50 -10.04
CA ILE A 318 7.15 6.34 -9.29
C ILE A 318 8.63 6.11 -9.63
N PRO A 319 9.40 5.41 -8.77
CA PRO A 319 10.80 5.14 -9.00
C PRO A 319 11.06 4.35 -10.28
N LEU A 320 12.03 4.79 -11.07
CA LEU A 320 12.59 4.01 -12.17
C LEU A 320 13.66 3.07 -11.61
N VAL A 321 13.22 2.02 -10.94
CA VAL A 321 14.10 1.11 -10.22
C VAL A 321 13.99 -0.29 -10.83
N CYS A 322 14.98 -1.07 -10.59
CA CYS A 322 15.10 -2.47 -11.00
C CYS A 322 15.46 -3.34 -9.81
N SER A 323 15.68 -4.62 -10.04
CA SER A 323 16.09 -5.58 -9.02
C SER A 323 17.33 -5.11 -8.24
N PRO A 324 17.49 -5.50 -6.98
CA PRO A 324 18.64 -5.12 -6.16
C PRO A 324 19.97 -5.59 -6.78
N ILE A 325 20.99 -4.76 -6.70
CA ILE A 325 22.37 -5.19 -7.00
C ILE A 325 22.77 -6.21 -5.93
N LYS A 326 23.24 -7.39 -6.35
CA LYS A 326 23.63 -8.47 -5.45
C LYS A 326 24.73 -8.03 -4.48
N ASP A 327 24.67 -8.49 -3.24
CA ASP A 327 25.61 -8.07 -2.20
C ASP A 327 27.06 -8.48 -2.50
N GLU A 328 27.27 -9.62 -3.15
CA GLU A 328 28.57 -10.09 -3.56
C GLU A 328 29.28 -9.20 -4.59
N ILE A 329 28.54 -8.37 -5.33
CA ILE A 329 29.09 -7.44 -6.32
C ILE A 329 29.17 -5.99 -5.84
N LYS A 330 28.67 -5.70 -4.65
CA LYS A 330 28.78 -4.38 -4.01
C LYS A 330 30.05 -4.34 -3.14
N PRO A 331 31.19 -3.81 -3.62
CA PRO A 331 32.40 -3.76 -2.82
C PRO A 331 32.24 -2.77 -1.66
N LYS A 332 32.71 -3.14 -0.47
CA LYS A 332 32.88 -2.21 0.65
C LYS A 332 34.19 -1.45 0.46
N LEU A 333 34.15 -0.38 -0.31
CA LEU A 333 35.32 0.42 -0.64
C LEU A 333 35.32 1.75 0.11
N GLU A 334 36.55 2.24 0.39
CA GLU A 334 36.74 3.60 0.89
C GLU A 334 36.28 4.62 -0.18
N LYS A 335 35.71 5.75 0.23
CA LYS A 335 35.24 6.82 -0.66
C LYS A 335 36.42 7.76 -1.00
N ASP A 336 37.18 7.41 -2.02
CA ASP A 336 38.37 8.16 -2.49
C ASP A 336 38.11 8.97 -3.78
N ILE A 337 36.91 8.87 -4.36
CA ILE A 337 36.46 9.65 -5.52
C ILE A 337 35.45 10.69 -5.04
N PHE A 338 35.72 11.98 -5.34
CA PHE A 338 34.81 13.05 -4.94
C PHE A 338 33.43 12.90 -5.63
N CYS A 339 33.42 12.80 -6.96
CA CYS A 339 32.18 12.65 -7.72
C CYS A 339 32.41 11.87 -9.02
N SER A 340 31.46 11.04 -9.42
CA SER A 340 31.57 10.29 -10.67
C SER A 340 30.32 10.27 -11.51
N PHE A 341 30.50 9.97 -12.81
CA PHE A 341 29.45 9.54 -13.74
C PHE A 341 29.96 8.38 -14.59
N VAL A 342 29.26 7.26 -14.56
CA VAL A 342 29.50 6.14 -15.48
C VAL A 342 28.20 5.83 -16.19
N GLY A 343 28.11 6.11 -17.50
CA GLY A 343 26.85 5.90 -18.22
C GLY A 343 26.83 6.40 -19.65
N SER A 344 25.67 6.38 -20.26
CA SER A 344 25.49 6.74 -21.67
C SER A 344 25.00 8.18 -21.84
N ILE A 345 25.41 8.83 -22.91
CA ILE A 345 24.97 10.18 -23.30
C ILE A 345 23.67 10.05 -24.12
N THR A 346 22.52 9.98 -23.41
CA THR A 346 21.19 9.75 -24.03
C THR A 346 20.31 10.99 -24.04
N HIS A 347 20.76 12.12 -23.50
CA HIS A 347 20.00 13.36 -23.41
C HIS A 347 20.91 14.58 -23.44
N PRO A 348 20.48 15.74 -24.00
CA PRO A 348 21.29 16.98 -24.04
C PRO A 348 21.87 17.40 -22.69
N ILE A 349 21.11 17.24 -21.58
CA ILE A 349 21.59 17.55 -20.22
C ILE A 349 22.81 16.73 -19.86
N ARG A 350 22.88 15.46 -20.23
CA ARG A 350 24.08 14.62 -20.02
C ARG A 350 25.29 15.12 -20.78
N ASN A 351 25.05 15.61 -21.99
CA ASN A 351 26.10 16.21 -22.82
C ASN A 351 26.61 17.53 -22.21
N MET A 352 25.68 18.39 -21.75
CA MET A 352 26.04 19.64 -21.06
C MET A 352 26.86 19.34 -19.78
N MET A 353 26.40 18.42 -18.94
CA MET A 353 27.11 17.96 -17.76
C MET A 353 28.51 17.41 -18.09
N TYR A 354 28.61 16.56 -19.13
CA TYR A 354 29.88 16.00 -19.57
C TYR A 354 30.88 17.11 -19.90
N HIS A 355 30.51 18.04 -20.78
CA HIS A 355 31.39 19.14 -21.19
C HIS A 355 31.76 20.09 -20.04
N SER A 356 30.89 20.26 -19.07
CA SER A 356 31.13 21.09 -17.89
C SER A 356 32.16 20.48 -16.93
N LEU A 357 32.19 19.15 -16.81
CA LEU A 357 32.90 18.48 -15.72
C LEU A 357 34.05 17.58 -16.17
N VAL A 358 34.15 17.16 -17.44
CA VAL A 358 35.12 16.16 -17.91
C VAL A 358 36.58 16.58 -17.69
N ASN A 359 36.89 17.86 -17.68
CA ASN A 359 38.24 18.38 -17.47
C ASN A 359 38.54 18.75 -16.01
N ASN A 360 37.59 18.56 -15.10
CA ASN A 360 37.80 18.83 -13.68
C ASN A 360 38.34 17.57 -13.00
N PRO A 361 39.58 17.62 -12.44
CA PRO A 361 40.25 16.42 -11.89
C PRO A 361 39.58 15.83 -10.66
N LYS A 362 38.61 16.53 -10.03
CA LYS A 362 37.83 16.00 -8.93
C LYS A 362 36.76 14.98 -9.41
N TYR A 363 36.47 14.94 -10.71
CA TYR A 363 35.36 14.15 -11.28
C TYR A 363 35.92 12.99 -12.12
N VAL A 364 35.36 11.80 -11.91
CA VAL A 364 35.61 10.62 -12.76
C VAL A 364 34.41 10.46 -13.69
N ILE A 365 34.60 10.88 -14.95
CA ILE A 365 33.54 10.85 -15.98
C ILE A 365 33.86 9.77 -17.01
N SER A 366 33.09 8.68 -17.01
CA SER A 366 33.15 7.61 -18.02
C SER A 366 31.86 7.58 -18.83
N ALA A 367 31.89 8.24 -19.97
CA ALA A 367 30.71 8.38 -20.84
C ALA A 367 30.86 7.53 -22.10
N ARG A 368 29.77 6.93 -22.56
CA ARG A 368 29.72 6.10 -23.76
C ARG A 368 28.41 6.29 -24.54
N ASN A 369 28.30 5.70 -25.71
CA ASN A 369 27.05 5.58 -26.43
C ASN A 369 26.12 4.57 -25.72
N TRP A 370 24.83 4.74 -25.90
CA TRP A 370 23.85 3.82 -25.35
C TRP A 370 23.91 2.44 -26.01
N THR A 371 23.75 1.41 -25.22
CA THR A 371 23.59 0.02 -25.67
C THR A 371 22.67 -0.73 -24.69
N SER A 372 21.86 -1.65 -25.21
CA SER A 372 21.07 -2.60 -24.41
C SER A 372 21.91 -3.77 -23.90
N SER A 373 23.12 -3.97 -24.46
CA SER A 373 24.06 -5.01 -24.04
C SER A 373 25.25 -4.38 -23.31
N VAL A 374 25.34 -4.60 -22.01
CA VAL A 374 26.43 -4.11 -21.18
C VAL A 374 27.36 -5.27 -20.88
N SER A 375 28.67 -5.09 -21.19
CA SER A 375 29.67 -6.12 -20.87
C SER A 375 29.87 -6.23 -19.35
N GLU A 376 30.29 -7.42 -18.91
CA GLU A 376 30.66 -7.63 -17.50
C GLU A 376 31.75 -6.66 -17.03
N ASN A 377 32.70 -6.35 -17.90
CA ASN A 377 33.77 -5.39 -17.61
C ASN A 377 33.22 -3.97 -17.40
N ASP A 378 32.28 -3.53 -18.23
CA ASP A 378 31.62 -2.23 -18.05
C ASP A 378 30.80 -2.17 -16.78
N PHE A 379 30.14 -3.27 -16.45
CA PHE A 379 29.38 -3.39 -15.21
C PHE A 379 30.30 -3.32 -13.98
N ASN A 380 31.37 -4.11 -13.96
CA ASN A 380 32.33 -4.11 -12.86
C ASN A 380 33.01 -2.74 -12.71
N ASN A 381 33.33 -2.07 -13.82
CA ASN A 381 33.84 -0.70 -13.81
C ASN A 381 32.85 0.30 -13.20
N PHE A 382 31.58 0.18 -13.58
CA PHE A 382 30.50 0.99 -12.99
C PHE A 382 30.38 0.78 -11.47
N ILE A 383 30.33 -0.47 -11.00
CA ILE A 383 30.25 -0.81 -9.59
C ILE A 383 31.47 -0.25 -8.84
N ASN A 384 32.69 -0.50 -9.36
CA ASN A 384 33.93 -0.07 -8.71
C ASN A 384 33.99 1.47 -8.57
N ILE A 385 33.75 2.21 -9.65
CA ILE A 385 33.81 3.67 -9.63
C ILE A 385 32.71 4.26 -8.74
N THR A 386 31.48 3.80 -8.89
CA THR A 386 30.34 4.34 -8.14
C THR A 386 30.49 4.05 -6.65
N SER A 387 30.88 2.83 -6.27
CA SER A 387 31.05 2.46 -4.84
C SER A 387 32.15 3.26 -4.13
N ARG A 388 33.16 3.75 -4.86
CA ARG A 388 34.23 4.59 -4.34
C ARG A 388 33.89 6.07 -4.32
N SER A 389 32.79 6.48 -4.95
CA SER A 389 32.43 7.89 -5.07
C SER A 389 31.61 8.37 -3.87
N ILE A 390 31.91 9.59 -3.40
CA ILE A 390 31.06 10.29 -2.43
C ILE A 390 29.73 10.65 -3.10
N PHE A 391 29.83 11.33 -4.25
CA PHE A 391 28.68 11.72 -5.06
C PHE A 391 28.62 10.96 -6.38
N CYS A 392 27.44 10.63 -6.85
CA CYS A 392 27.21 10.01 -8.15
C CYS A 392 26.24 10.87 -8.98
N LEU A 393 26.73 11.44 -10.10
CA LEU A 393 25.89 12.22 -10.99
C LEU A 393 24.84 11.31 -11.65
N ALA A 394 23.59 11.69 -11.51
CA ALA A 394 22.44 10.99 -12.02
C ALA A 394 21.58 11.92 -12.90
N PRO A 395 22.13 12.46 -14.01
CA PRO A 395 21.35 13.27 -14.93
C PRO A 395 20.21 12.44 -15.53
N ARG A 396 19.07 13.08 -15.73
CA ARG A 396 17.94 12.43 -16.42
C ARG A 396 18.39 11.74 -17.70
N GLY A 397 17.72 10.64 -18.02
CA GLY A 397 17.89 9.95 -19.30
C GLY A 397 17.00 10.53 -20.40
N TYR A 398 16.61 9.69 -21.35
CA TYR A 398 15.56 10.02 -22.31
C TYR A 398 14.26 10.33 -21.57
N GLY A 399 13.87 9.50 -20.59
CA GLY A 399 12.83 9.83 -19.61
C GLY A 399 13.28 10.88 -18.61
N ARG A 400 12.33 11.40 -17.81
CA ARG A 400 12.60 12.41 -16.76
C ARG A 400 13.32 11.86 -15.54
N SER A 401 13.50 10.54 -15.46
CA SER A 401 14.19 9.84 -14.38
C SER A 401 15.51 9.23 -14.83
N SER A 402 16.20 8.53 -13.93
CA SER A 402 17.43 7.80 -14.24
C SER A 402 17.58 6.60 -13.31
N PHE A 403 17.91 5.42 -13.84
CA PHE A 403 18.30 4.25 -13.03
C PHE A 403 19.46 4.59 -12.08
N ARG A 404 20.36 5.47 -12.52
CA ARG A 404 21.54 5.90 -11.77
C ARG A 404 21.22 6.49 -10.39
N LEU A 405 20.04 7.09 -10.22
CA LEU A 405 19.57 7.57 -8.92
C LEU A 405 19.55 6.44 -7.89
N TYR A 406 18.89 5.36 -8.24
CA TYR A 406 18.61 4.22 -7.36
C TYR A 406 19.80 3.28 -7.22
N GLU A 407 20.59 3.13 -8.27
CA GLU A 407 21.83 2.36 -8.25
C GLU A 407 22.89 3.04 -7.36
N ALA A 408 23.00 4.37 -7.40
CA ALA A 408 23.90 5.13 -6.53
C ALA A 408 23.57 4.91 -5.05
N ILE A 409 22.28 4.95 -4.68
CA ILE A 409 21.83 4.68 -3.31
C ILE A 409 22.26 3.29 -2.86
N GLN A 410 22.03 2.26 -3.68
CA GLN A 410 22.42 0.87 -3.37
C GLN A 410 23.93 0.70 -3.19
N LEU A 411 24.74 1.51 -3.86
CA LEU A 411 26.19 1.49 -3.80
C LEU A 411 26.77 2.45 -2.74
N GLY A 412 25.91 3.06 -1.92
CA GLY A 412 26.31 3.95 -0.83
C GLY A 412 26.90 5.28 -1.32
N SER A 413 26.54 5.74 -2.52
CA SER A 413 26.93 7.04 -3.07
C SER A 413 25.74 7.99 -3.10
N ILE A 414 25.99 9.25 -2.73
CA ILE A 414 24.94 10.27 -2.71
C ILE A 414 24.54 10.61 -4.16
N PRO A 415 23.31 10.36 -4.59
CA PRO A 415 22.88 10.70 -5.94
C PRO A 415 22.77 12.21 -6.12
N VAL A 416 23.21 12.69 -7.28
CA VAL A 416 23.07 14.08 -7.72
C VAL A 416 22.13 14.12 -8.92
N PHE A 417 20.87 14.39 -8.66
CA PHE A 417 19.84 14.39 -9.70
C PHE A 417 19.84 15.70 -10.48
N ILE A 418 20.20 15.63 -11.77
CA ILE A 418 20.22 16.78 -12.67
C ILE A 418 19.03 16.68 -13.61
N TYR A 419 18.12 17.67 -13.54
CA TYR A 419 16.83 17.66 -14.20
C TYR A 419 16.47 18.99 -14.87
N ASP A 420 15.62 18.93 -15.90
CA ASP A 420 14.90 20.06 -16.51
C ASP A 420 13.48 20.15 -15.95
N HIS A 421 12.84 19.01 -15.78
CA HIS A 421 11.54 18.86 -15.13
C HIS A 421 11.71 17.94 -13.93
N LYS A 422 11.41 18.46 -12.76
CA LYS A 422 11.51 17.72 -11.51
C LYS A 422 10.60 16.49 -11.55
N TRP A 423 11.18 15.30 -11.35
CA TRP A 423 10.47 14.03 -11.32
C TRP A 423 10.93 13.23 -10.11
N CYS A 424 10.41 13.59 -8.94
CA CYS A 424 10.75 13.01 -7.64
C CYS A 424 9.56 12.18 -7.14
N PRO A 425 9.63 10.85 -7.23
CA PRO A 425 8.60 9.98 -6.69
C PRO A 425 8.30 10.21 -5.21
N PHE A 426 6.99 10.15 -4.88
CA PHE A 426 6.51 10.19 -3.49
C PHE A 426 6.96 11.41 -2.68
N GLU A 427 7.06 12.59 -3.30
CA GLU A 427 7.45 13.85 -2.60
C GLU A 427 6.50 14.26 -1.47
N ASP A 428 5.29 13.72 -1.44
CA ASP A 428 4.32 13.85 -0.36
C ASP A 428 4.70 13.08 0.92
N GLU A 429 5.59 12.09 0.81
CA GLU A 429 6.05 11.24 1.91
C GLU A 429 7.57 11.31 2.12
N ILE A 430 8.34 11.67 1.10
CA ILE A 430 9.81 11.61 1.08
C ILE A 430 10.41 12.99 0.84
N ASP A 431 11.22 13.47 1.78
CA ASP A 431 12.08 14.63 1.50
C ASP A 431 13.35 14.20 0.76
N TRP A 432 13.37 14.44 -0.53
CA TRP A 432 14.49 14.12 -1.41
C TRP A 432 15.81 14.82 -1.03
N ASN A 433 15.76 15.96 -0.34
CA ASN A 433 16.95 16.68 0.07
C ASN A 433 17.72 15.98 1.22
N GLU A 434 17.09 15.03 1.90
CA GLU A 434 17.73 14.27 2.97
C GLU A 434 18.76 13.25 2.46
N PHE A 435 18.64 12.79 1.20
CA PHE A 435 19.52 11.75 0.65
C PHE A 435 20.01 12.01 -0.78
N CYS A 436 19.55 13.07 -1.44
CA CYS A 436 19.85 13.37 -2.84
C CYS A 436 20.17 14.87 -3.00
N VAL A 437 21.11 15.19 -3.86
CA VAL A 437 21.37 16.58 -4.27
C VAL A 437 20.53 16.87 -5.53
N LEU A 438 19.60 17.81 -5.44
CA LEU A 438 18.73 18.19 -6.56
C LEU A 438 19.29 19.40 -7.30
N ILE A 439 19.60 19.24 -8.59
CA ILE A 439 20.20 20.31 -9.42
C ILE A 439 19.36 20.55 -10.67
N ASN A 440 18.83 21.76 -10.80
CA ASN A 440 18.22 22.19 -12.06
C ASN A 440 19.32 22.28 -13.15
N PHE A 441 19.00 21.91 -14.40
CA PHE A 441 19.96 21.94 -15.49
C PHE A 441 20.58 23.32 -15.75
N ASN A 442 19.90 24.40 -15.38
CA ASN A 442 20.43 25.78 -15.46
C ASN A 442 21.61 26.00 -14.52
N ASP A 443 21.74 25.18 -13.47
CA ASP A 443 22.79 25.26 -12.45
C ASP A 443 23.95 24.27 -12.69
N ILE A 444 24.01 23.61 -13.84
CA ILE A 444 25.07 22.65 -14.17
C ILE A 444 26.46 23.27 -13.97
N GLN A 445 26.67 24.54 -14.31
CA GLN A 445 27.94 25.22 -14.14
C GLN A 445 28.34 25.40 -12.66
N ASN A 446 27.39 25.34 -11.75
CA ASN A 446 27.58 25.52 -10.32
C ASN A 446 27.75 24.19 -9.55
N ILE A 447 27.71 23.03 -10.23
CA ILE A 447 27.76 21.70 -9.59
C ILE A 447 28.95 21.58 -8.64
N ASP A 448 30.15 21.98 -9.08
CA ASP A 448 31.36 21.87 -8.23
C ASP A 448 31.26 22.72 -6.96
N THR A 449 30.74 23.92 -7.06
CA THR A 449 30.49 24.80 -5.92
C THR A 449 29.45 24.21 -4.97
N ILE A 450 28.35 23.71 -5.50
CA ILE A 450 27.27 23.10 -4.72
C ILE A 450 27.78 21.86 -3.97
N LEU A 451 28.43 20.94 -4.66
CA LEU A 451 28.92 19.70 -4.02
C LEU A 451 30.05 19.97 -3.04
N SER A 452 30.93 20.94 -3.31
CA SER A 452 32.01 21.32 -2.41
C SER A 452 31.54 22.05 -1.15
N SER A 453 30.27 22.51 -1.09
CA SER A 453 29.67 23.11 0.10
C SER A 453 29.22 22.12 1.14
N TYR A 454 29.10 20.84 0.80
CA TYR A 454 28.70 19.78 1.74
C TYR A 454 29.82 19.50 2.74
N THR A 455 29.52 19.60 4.02
CA THR A 455 30.47 19.28 5.08
C THR A 455 30.67 17.75 5.20
N PRO A 456 31.83 17.29 5.69
CA PRO A 456 32.07 15.86 5.93
C PRO A 456 31.00 15.21 6.82
N ASP A 457 30.53 15.92 7.85
CA ASP A 457 29.47 15.43 8.75
C ASP A 457 28.14 15.24 8.03
N ARG A 458 27.74 16.18 7.17
CA ARG A 458 26.50 16.04 6.37
C ARG A 458 26.62 14.92 5.35
N ILE A 459 27.76 14.78 4.69
CA ILE A 459 28.03 13.66 3.77
C ILE A 459 27.87 12.33 4.52
N LYS A 460 28.52 12.19 5.67
CA LYS A 460 28.43 10.98 6.48
C LYS A 460 27.01 10.69 6.92
N GLN A 461 26.29 11.68 7.42
CA GLN A 461 24.87 11.55 7.81
C GLN A 461 24.01 11.01 6.68
N ILE A 462 24.15 11.57 5.46
CA ILE A 462 23.40 11.11 4.29
C ILE A 462 23.77 9.65 3.97
N GLN A 463 25.06 9.33 3.90
CA GLN A 463 25.56 8.00 3.54
C GLN A 463 25.11 6.92 4.53
N ASP A 464 25.11 7.22 5.83
CA ASP A 464 24.67 6.31 6.88
C ASP A 464 23.18 5.94 6.74
N ASN A 465 22.38 6.82 6.14
CA ASN A 465 20.93 6.62 5.96
C ASN A 465 20.52 6.05 4.59
N LEU A 466 21.41 6.05 3.58
CA LEU A 466 21.04 5.64 2.20
C LEU A 466 20.40 4.25 2.14
N TYR A 467 20.91 3.29 2.90
CA TYR A 467 20.38 1.93 2.90
C TYR A 467 18.93 1.89 3.40
N ASN A 468 18.61 2.61 4.46
CA ASN A 468 17.24 2.68 4.99
C ASN A 468 16.32 3.34 3.98
N TYR A 469 16.72 4.45 3.36
CA TYR A 469 15.96 5.07 2.27
C TYR A 469 15.68 4.11 1.12
N TRP A 470 16.67 3.28 0.74
CA TRP A 470 16.49 2.26 -0.28
C TRP A 470 15.42 1.23 0.14
N VAL A 471 15.57 0.64 1.30
CA VAL A 471 14.67 -0.43 1.79
C VAL A 471 13.25 0.09 1.94
N ASP A 472 13.09 1.26 2.55
CA ASP A 472 11.76 1.80 2.89
C ASP A 472 11.00 2.35 1.67
N ASN A 473 11.71 2.75 0.59
CA ASN A 473 11.07 3.53 -0.46
C ASN A 473 11.31 3.04 -1.88
N PHE A 474 12.39 2.32 -2.16
CA PHE A 474 12.86 2.08 -3.52
C PHE A 474 13.05 0.60 -3.88
N THR A 475 12.69 -0.32 -3.00
CA THR A 475 12.55 -1.73 -3.38
C THR A 475 11.28 -1.93 -4.19
N MET A 476 11.22 -2.97 -5.04
CA MET A 476 10.01 -3.31 -5.79
C MET A 476 8.80 -3.47 -4.87
N GLU A 477 9.00 -4.12 -3.72
CA GLU A 477 7.96 -4.33 -2.71
C GLU A 477 7.46 -3.01 -2.12
N SER A 478 8.36 -2.14 -1.64
CA SER A 478 7.98 -0.85 -1.04
C SER A 478 7.29 0.07 -2.04
N ILE A 479 7.69 0.04 -3.32
CA ILE A 479 7.02 0.79 -4.39
C ILE A 479 5.59 0.27 -4.59
N CYS A 480 5.40 -1.05 -4.67
CA CYS A 480 4.07 -1.65 -4.80
C CYS A 480 3.15 -1.27 -3.63
N GLN A 481 3.65 -1.32 -2.40
CA GLN A 481 2.92 -0.87 -1.21
C GLN A 481 2.51 0.60 -1.29
N LYS A 482 3.43 1.49 -1.75
CA LYS A 482 3.14 2.92 -1.90
C LYS A 482 2.14 3.21 -3.03
N ILE A 483 2.21 2.48 -4.15
CA ILE A 483 1.20 2.55 -5.21
C ILE A 483 -0.16 2.14 -4.65
N THR A 484 -0.22 1.00 -3.95
CA THR A 484 -1.45 0.44 -3.39
C THR A 484 -2.15 1.36 -2.40
N LYS A 485 -1.40 2.15 -1.64
CA LYS A 485 -1.95 3.16 -0.72
C LYS A 485 -2.60 4.36 -1.43
N ARG A 486 -2.35 4.55 -2.74
CA ARG A 486 -2.80 5.71 -3.53
C ARG A 486 -3.94 5.40 -4.52
N ILE A 487 -4.43 4.17 -4.52
CA ILE A 487 -5.50 3.70 -5.43
C ILE A 487 -6.77 3.24 -4.72
#